data_9ec411fc920a58b94b416035e9585746
#
_entry.id   9ec411fc920a58b94b416035e9585746
#
_cell.length_a   1.000
_cell.length_b   1.000
_cell.length_c   1.000
_cell.angle_alpha   90.00
_cell.angle_beta   90.00
_cell.angle_gamma   90.00
#
_symmetry.space_group_name_H-M   'P 1'
#
loop_
_entity.id
_entity.type
_entity.pdbx_description
1 polymer ?
#
loop_
_entity_poly.entity_id
_entity_poly.type
_entity_poly.pdbx_seq_one_letter_code
_entity_poly.pdbx_strand_id
1 'polypeptide(L)'
;MKKSIVLSLVMLALACAAGAQSFTWKWTPVSIDSTFDDIRDLRATEIIAKYSPQVEPLQEIVGYSEDEYSARPPESPLSNFAVDVIKAIAEKKTGEKVDIALTNFGGIRTSLPKGAVRVYDIFSIFPFDNYLVTFDIKGSDLRRFLEHRVSRGRLECLSNVEIEVKDRKPLKLFVDGAPIDDDRVYKFATINFLMDGGDGVVLSDVAFNLKDTDVWIRDAICEYLREQMARGEKIVLSTDGRIKDYDYQERRR
;
A
#
# COMPACT_ATOMS: atom_id res chain seq x y z
N MET A 1 -59.12 30.58 -28.21
CA MET A 1 -57.79 31.20 -28.25
C MET A 1 -57.57 32.29 -27.22
N LYS A 2 -58.44 33.35 -27.09
CA LYS A 2 -58.21 34.42 -26.11
C LYS A 2 -58.16 33.96 -24.64
N LYS A 3 -58.99 33.01 -24.20
CA LYS A 3 -59.02 32.46 -22.84
C LYS A 3 -57.75 31.66 -22.48
N SER A 4 -57.18 30.95 -23.44
CA SER A 4 -55.95 30.16 -23.24
C SER A 4 -54.73 31.06 -23.10
N ILE A 5 -54.66 32.18 -23.82
CA ILE A 5 -53.57 33.17 -23.74
C ILE A 5 -53.58 33.87 -22.38
N VAL A 6 -54.77 34.23 -21.87
CA VAL A 6 -54.91 34.84 -20.55
C VAL A 6 -54.48 33.88 -19.43
N LEU A 7 -54.84 32.60 -19.53
CA LEU A 7 -54.47 31.60 -18.54
C LEU A 7 -52.92 31.36 -18.53
N SER A 8 -52.33 31.34 -19.71
CA SER A 8 -50.85 31.21 -19.82
C SER A 8 -50.11 32.43 -19.25
N LEU A 9 -50.64 33.66 -19.45
CA LEU A 9 -50.05 34.87 -18.88
C LEU A 9 -50.20 34.95 -17.36
N VAL A 10 -51.32 34.47 -16.82
CA VAL A 10 -51.54 34.36 -15.35
C VAL A 10 -50.60 33.32 -14.74
N MET A 11 -50.41 32.17 -15.37
CA MET A 11 -49.45 31.16 -14.91
C MET A 11 -47.99 31.67 -14.96
N LEU A 12 -47.62 32.41 -15.99
CA LEU A 12 -46.31 33.03 -16.09
C LEU A 12 -46.08 34.10 -15.02
N ALA A 13 -47.10 34.94 -14.74
CA ALA A 13 -47.03 35.93 -13.67
C ALA A 13 -46.93 35.31 -12.27
N LEU A 14 -47.62 34.19 -12.02
CA LEU A 14 -47.52 33.42 -10.77
C LEU A 14 -46.14 32.75 -10.63
N ALA A 15 -45.55 32.28 -11.71
CA ALA A 15 -44.20 31.72 -11.70
C ALA A 15 -43.11 32.78 -11.40
N CYS A 16 -43.31 34.02 -11.91
CA CYS A 16 -42.43 35.13 -11.61
C CYS A 16 -42.60 35.71 -10.19
N ALA A 17 -43.77 35.50 -9.57
CA ALA A 17 -44.05 35.90 -8.17
C ALA A 17 -43.56 34.87 -7.13
N ALA A 18 -43.19 33.67 -7.56
CA ALA A 18 -42.45 32.74 -6.73
C ALA A 18 -41.02 33.28 -6.51
N GLY A 19 -40.90 34.18 -5.54
CA GLY A 19 -39.63 34.80 -5.18
C GLY A 19 -38.57 33.73 -4.94
N ALA A 20 -37.47 33.82 -5.65
CA ALA A 20 -36.31 32.99 -5.39
C ALA A 20 -35.91 33.18 -3.92
N GLN A 21 -36.09 32.17 -3.11
CA GLN A 21 -35.55 32.19 -1.75
C GLN A 21 -34.04 32.21 -1.86
N SER A 22 -33.45 33.37 -1.60
CA SER A 22 -32.00 33.49 -1.49
C SER A 22 -31.58 33.00 -0.12
N PHE A 23 -30.91 31.84 -0.09
CA PHE A 23 -30.24 31.36 1.12
C PHE A 23 -28.86 32.00 1.19
N THR A 24 -28.64 32.81 2.22
CA THR A 24 -27.31 33.32 2.53
C THR A 24 -26.67 32.41 3.56
N TRP A 25 -25.62 31.71 3.15
CA TRP A 25 -24.83 30.89 4.06
C TRP A 25 -23.71 31.76 4.63
N LYS A 26 -23.64 31.82 5.94
CA LYS A 26 -22.48 32.38 6.64
C LYS A 26 -21.87 31.25 7.45
N TRP A 27 -20.66 30.86 7.09
CA TRP A 27 -19.90 29.90 7.87
C TRP A 27 -18.59 30.54 8.33
N THR A 28 -18.14 30.15 9.50
CA THR A 28 -16.85 30.55 10.04
C THR A 28 -16.09 29.28 10.34
N PRO A 29 -14.87 29.11 9.79
CA PRO A 29 -14.04 27.98 10.17
C PRO A 29 -13.69 28.10 11.66
N VAL A 30 -13.90 27.04 12.40
CA VAL A 30 -13.49 26.93 13.79
C VAL A 30 -12.33 25.94 13.83
N SER A 31 -11.16 26.39 14.27
CA SER A 31 -10.02 25.50 14.48
C SER A 31 -10.37 24.56 15.64
N ILE A 32 -10.15 23.28 15.44
CA ILE A 32 -10.21 22.31 16.53
C ILE A 32 -8.84 22.37 17.21
N ASP A 33 -8.79 22.96 18.38
CA ASP A 33 -7.61 23.12 19.23
C ASP A 33 -7.92 22.70 20.67
N SER A 34 -6.98 22.88 21.58
CA SER A 34 -7.10 22.49 22.99
C SER A 34 -8.29 23.10 23.73
N THR A 35 -8.94 24.15 23.20
CA THR A 35 -10.16 24.72 23.83
C THR A 35 -11.35 23.78 23.74
N PHE A 36 -11.30 22.77 22.87
CA PHE A 36 -12.32 21.72 22.77
C PHE A 36 -12.06 20.51 23.68
N ASP A 37 -10.87 20.39 24.28
CA ASP A 37 -10.50 19.23 25.10
C ASP A 37 -11.31 19.15 26.40
N ASP A 38 -11.83 20.27 26.88
CA ASP A 38 -12.70 20.34 28.07
C ASP A 38 -14.17 19.99 27.79
N ILE A 39 -14.57 19.92 26.52
CA ILE A 39 -15.92 19.57 26.12
C ILE A 39 -16.07 18.05 26.12
N ARG A 40 -16.50 17.51 27.26
CA ARG A 40 -16.75 16.06 27.40
C ARG A 40 -18.20 15.74 27.03
N ASP A 41 -18.38 15.09 25.87
CA ASP A 41 -19.61 14.34 25.60
C ASP A 41 -19.58 13.04 26.40
N LEU A 42 -20.39 12.97 27.46
CA LEU A 42 -20.46 11.80 28.36
C LEU A 42 -20.79 10.51 27.58
N ARG A 43 -21.67 10.59 26.58
CA ARG A 43 -22.06 9.44 25.77
C ARG A 43 -20.91 8.96 24.88
N ALA A 44 -20.18 9.87 24.25
CA ALA A 44 -18.98 9.53 23.48
C ALA A 44 -17.90 8.92 24.38
N THR A 45 -17.69 9.49 25.57
CA THR A 45 -16.75 8.98 26.59
C THR A 45 -17.09 7.57 27.03
N GLU A 46 -18.38 7.27 27.28
CA GLU A 46 -18.85 5.92 27.66
C GLU A 46 -18.61 4.90 26.52
N ILE A 47 -18.89 5.30 25.27
CA ILE A 47 -18.65 4.44 24.10
C ILE A 47 -17.15 4.16 23.95
N ILE A 48 -16.32 5.18 24.03
CA ILE A 48 -14.86 5.04 23.93
C ILE A 48 -14.36 4.12 25.06
N ALA A 49 -14.75 4.35 26.30
CA ALA A 49 -14.34 3.55 27.44
C ALA A 49 -14.71 2.06 27.30
N LYS A 50 -15.85 1.77 26.68
CA LYS A 50 -16.28 0.39 26.40
C LYS A 50 -15.36 -0.34 25.43
N TYR A 51 -14.83 0.36 24.41
CA TYR A 51 -14.03 -0.25 23.35
C TYR A 51 -12.52 -0.06 23.54
N SER A 52 -12.08 0.88 24.38
CA SER A 52 -10.66 1.15 24.65
C SER A 52 -9.84 -0.09 25.00
N PRO A 53 -10.33 -1.03 25.87
CA PRO A 53 -9.56 -2.24 26.18
C PRO A 53 -9.31 -3.15 24.96
N GLN A 54 -10.19 -3.08 23.93
CA GLN A 54 -10.06 -3.92 22.73
C GLN A 54 -9.00 -3.36 21.77
N VAL A 55 -8.72 -2.05 21.82
CA VAL A 55 -7.73 -1.38 20.96
C VAL A 55 -6.41 -1.10 21.68
N GLU A 56 -6.34 -1.34 22.99
CA GLU A 56 -5.13 -1.16 23.79
C GLU A 56 -3.93 -1.94 23.22
N PRO A 57 -4.07 -3.21 22.76
CA PRO A 57 -2.96 -3.94 22.16
C PRO A 57 -2.37 -3.26 20.91
N LEU A 58 -3.16 -2.46 20.20
CA LEU A 58 -2.69 -1.71 19.04
C LEU A 58 -1.75 -0.56 19.40
N GLN A 59 -1.70 -0.15 20.68
CA GLN A 59 -0.83 0.90 21.18
C GLN A 59 0.58 0.40 21.53
N GLU A 60 0.80 -0.91 21.51
CA GLU A 60 2.11 -1.51 21.73
C GLU A 60 3.14 -0.95 20.74
N ILE A 61 4.28 -0.49 21.25
CA ILE A 61 5.41 -0.02 20.45
C ILE A 61 6.19 -1.24 19.96
N VAL A 62 6.32 -1.38 18.63
CA VAL A 62 7.05 -2.47 17.97
C VAL A 62 8.40 -2.03 17.40
N GLY A 63 8.69 -0.73 17.41
CA GLY A 63 9.97 -0.20 16.94
C GLY A 63 10.08 1.30 17.07
N TYR A 64 11.24 1.83 16.71
CA TYR A 64 11.48 3.28 16.65
C TYR A 64 12.08 3.63 15.29
N SER A 65 11.44 4.55 14.56
CA SER A 65 11.90 5.03 13.26
C SER A 65 12.67 6.35 13.41
N GLU A 66 13.81 6.45 12.72
CA GLU A 66 14.59 7.68 12.72
C GLU A 66 13.97 8.80 11.90
N ASP A 67 13.15 8.44 10.88
CA ASP A 67 12.47 9.43 10.05
C ASP A 67 11.08 8.94 9.62
N GLU A 68 10.33 9.78 8.93
CA GLU A 68 9.09 9.41 8.27
C GLU A 68 9.41 8.84 6.88
N TYR A 69 8.83 7.67 6.54
CA TYR A 69 9.05 7.02 5.26
C TYR A 69 7.73 6.75 4.53
N SER A 70 7.67 7.15 3.25
CA SER A 70 6.53 6.91 2.38
C SER A 70 6.84 5.91 1.27
N ALA A 71 5.80 5.23 0.77
CA ALA A 71 5.91 4.36 -0.41
C ALA A 71 5.52 5.12 -1.68
N ARG A 72 6.39 5.09 -2.69
CA ARG A 72 6.18 5.73 -4.00
C ARG A 72 6.90 4.95 -5.11
N PRO A 73 6.24 4.75 -6.28
CA PRO A 73 6.93 4.22 -7.44
C PRO A 73 8.05 5.16 -7.95
N PRO A 74 9.04 4.64 -8.66
CA PRO A 74 9.27 3.23 -8.96
C PRO A 74 9.90 2.48 -7.80
N GLU A 75 10.53 3.19 -6.85
CA GLU A 75 11.23 2.71 -5.68
C GLU A 75 11.18 3.76 -4.58
N SER A 76 11.11 3.32 -3.34
CA SER A 76 11.13 4.17 -2.14
C SER A 76 11.56 3.38 -0.91
N PRO A 77 12.03 4.05 0.17
CA PRO A 77 12.49 3.35 1.36
C PRO A 77 11.44 2.40 1.96
N LEU A 78 10.18 2.86 2.07
CA LEU A 78 9.12 2.04 2.66
C LEU A 78 8.69 0.88 1.74
N SER A 79 8.72 1.06 0.40
CA SER A 79 8.43 -0.03 -0.53
C SER A 79 9.50 -1.12 -0.50
N ASN A 80 10.78 -0.72 -0.41
CA ASN A 80 11.88 -1.67 -0.27
C ASN A 80 11.76 -2.45 1.04
N PHE A 81 11.56 -1.74 2.15
CA PHE A 81 11.35 -2.37 3.45
C PHE A 81 10.20 -3.41 3.41
N ALA A 82 9.04 -3.03 2.90
CA ALA A 82 7.87 -3.91 2.86
C ALA A 82 8.16 -5.22 2.15
N VAL A 83 8.78 -5.16 0.97
CA VAL A 83 9.05 -6.37 0.18
C VAL A 83 10.25 -7.17 0.69
N ASP A 84 11.26 -6.51 1.28
CA ASP A 84 12.42 -7.19 1.85
C ASP A 84 12.04 -7.94 3.13
N VAL A 85 11.14 -7.38 3.95
CA VAL A 85 10.58 -8.07 5.12
C VAL A 85 9.75 -9.28 4.68
N ILE A 86 8.92 -9.16 3.64
CA ILE A 86 8.16 -10.29 3.07
C ILE A 86 9.11 -11.42 2.67
N LYS A 87 10.22 -11.09 1.99
CA LYS A 87 11.25 -12.06 1.61
C LYS A 87 11.86 -12.73 2.84
N ALA A 88 12.30 -11.95 3.82
CA ALA A 88 12.93 -12.46 5.04
C ALA A 88 12.00 -13.38 5.85
N ILE A 89 10.72 -12.99 5.95
CA ILE A 89 9.69 -13.81 6.62
C ILE A 89 9.47 -15.12 5.87
N ALA A 90 9.40 -15.07 4.53
CA ALA A 90 9.25 -16.26 3.71
C ALA A 90 10.42 -17.25 3.93
N GLU A 91 11.66 -16.75 3.93
CA GLU A 91 12.86 -17.54 4.20
C GLU A 91 12.84 -18.15 5.61
N LYS A 92 12.51 -17.34 6.63
CA LYS A 92 12.40 -17.80 8.03
C LYS A 92 11.33 -18.89 8.19
N LYS A 93 10.17 -18.72 7.51
CA LYS A 93 9.04 -19.64 7.65
C LYS A 93 9.23 -20.95 6.90
N THR A 94 9.82 -20.91 5.71
CA THR A 94 10.00 -22.09 4.86
C THR A 94 11.32 -22.81 5.10
N GLY A 95 12.33 -22.12 5.64
CA GLY A 95 13.71 -22.63 5.72
C GLY A 95 14.41 -22.69 4.36
N GLU A 96 13.81 -22.14 3.31
CA GLU A 96 14.32 -22.15 1.94
C GLU A 96 14.75 -20.72 1.54
N LYS A 97 15.84 -20.59 0.73
CA LYS A 97 16.20 -19.29 0.15
C LYS A 97 15.10 -18.84 -0.81
N VAL A 98 14.69 -17.59 -0.70
CA VAL A 98 13.76 -16.93 -1.63
C VAL A 98 14.57 -16.05 -2.58
N ASP A 99 14.45 -16.28 -3.88
CA ASP A 99 15.21 -15.53 -4.88
C ASP A 99 14.63 -14.13 -5.09
N ILE A 100 13.30 -13.99 -5.06
CA ILE A 100 12.60 -12.74 -5.33
C ILE A 100 11.31 -12.67 -4.52
N ALA A 101 10.93 -11.48 -4.08
CA ALA A 101 9.61 -11.24 -3.51
C ALA A 101 8.92 -10.06 -4.18
N LEU A 102 7.58 -10.05 -4.11
CA LEU A 102 6.71 -9.05 -4.72
C LEU A 102 5.63 -8.63 -3.74
N THR A 103 5.41 -7.32 -3.62
CA THR A 103 4.16 -6.77 -3.08
C THR A 103 3.74 -5.54 -3.89
N ASN A 104 2.51 -5.06 -3.72
CA ASN A 104 2.00 -3.94 -4.50
C ASN A 104 2.09 -2.61 -3.74
N PHE A 105 2.33 -1.51 -4.47
CA PHE A 105 2.26 -0.17 -3.90
C PHE A 105 0.88 0.15 -3.34
N GLY A 106 -0.19 -0.35 -4.00
CA GLY A 106 -1.57 -0.17 -3.55
C GLY A 106 -1.87 -0.78 -2.18
N GLY A 107 -1.09 -1.77 -1.75
CA GLY A 107 -1.17 -2.40 -0.44
C GLY A 107 -0.58 -1.57 0.70
N ILE A 108 0.25 -0.55 0.39
CA ILE A 108 0.90 0.34 1.37
C ILE A 108 0.12 1.66 1.42
N ARG A 109 -0.68 1.88 2.46
CA ARG A 109 -1.72 2.90 2.49
C ARG A 109 -1.34 4.22 3.13
N THR A 110 -0.32 4.23 3.98
CA THR A 110 0.16 5.43 4.66
C THR A 110 1.66 5.35 4.89
N SER A 111 2.27 6.46 5.38
CA SER A 111 3.69 6.52 5.72
C SER A 111 3.98 5.81 7.04
N LEU A 112 5.19 5.30 7.19
CA LEU A 112 5.74 4.90 8.48
C LEU A 112 6.11 6.18 9.25
N PRO A 113 5.60 6.41 10.49
CA PRO A 113 5.85 7.64 11.21
C PRO A 113 7.28 7.71 11.76
N LYS A 114 7.78 8.93 11.96
CA LYS A 114 8.99 9.19 12.74
C LYS A 114 8.73 8.95 14.23
N GLY A 115 9.71 8.39 14.94
CA GLY A 115 9.61 8.14 16.38
C GLY A 115 9.06 6.76 16.71
N ALA A 116 8.21 6.65 17.72
CA ALA A 116 7.64 5.39 18.15
C ALA A 116 6.67 4.85 17.08
N VAL A 117 6.90 3.61 16.66
CA VAL A 117 6.06 2.87 15.71
C VAL A 117 5.25 1.85 16.50
N ARG A 118 3.93 1.92 16.38
CA ARG A 118 2.99 1.05 17.09
C ARG A 118 2.42 -0.02 16.17
N VAL A 119 1.84 -1.05 16.76
CA VAL A 119 1.03 -2.03 16.03
C VAL A 119 -0.05 -1.32 15.19
N TYR A 120 -0.70 -0.29 15.74
CA TYR A 120 -1.67 0.55 15.02
C TYR A 120 -1.11 1.14 13.72
N ASP A 121 0.15 1.62 13.74
CA ASP A 121 0.79 2.21 12.56
C ASP A 121 0.97 1.14 11.48
N ILE A 122 1.41 -0.07 11.86
CA ILE A 122 1.56 -1.18 10.91
C ILE A 122 0.21 -1.60 10.32
N PHE A 123 -0.86 -1.65 11.13
CA PHE A 123 -2.22 -1.91 10.64
C PHE A 123 -2.73 -0.81 9.72
N SER A 124 -2.31 0.44 9.94
CA SER A 124 -2.66 1.57 9.05
C SER A 124 -1.88 1.53 7.73
N ILE A 125 -0.62 1.10 7.77
CA ILE A 125 0.22 0.97 6.58
C ILE A 125 -0.25 -0.21 5.71
N PHE A 126 -0.55 -1.37 6.32
CA PHE A 126 -0.96 -2.61 5.66
C PHE A 126 -2.36 -3.06 6.13
N PRO A 127 -3.45 -2.36 5.78
CA PRO A 127 -4.77 -2.61 6.37
C PRO A 127 -5.48 -3.85 5.85
N PHE A 128 -4.93 -4.52 4.84
CA PHE A 128 -5.56 -5.67 4.22
C PHE A 128 -5.20 -6.99 4.92
N ASP A 129 -6.15 -7.91 4.93
CA ASP A 129 -5.96 -9.27 5.44
C ASP A 129 -5.25 -10.14 4.39
N ASN A 130 -3.98 -9.85 4.20
CA ASN A 130 -3.13 -10.59 3.29
C ASN A 130 -2.26 -11.57 4.06
N TYR A 131 -2.09 -12.75 3.50
CA TYR A 131 -1.14 -13.75 3.98
C TYR A 131 -0.07 -14.06 2.94
N LEU A 132 1.05 -14.54 3.43
CA LEU A 132 2.22 -14.86 2.64
C LEU A 132 2.03 -16.18 1.89
N VAL A 133 2.35 -16.18 0.61
CA VAL A 133 2.44 -17.36 -0.23
C VAL A 133 3.82 -17.46 -0.87
N THR A 134 4.31 -18.69 -1.06
CA THR A 134 5.54 -18.98 -1.79
C THR A 134 5.27 -19.98 -2.91
N PHE A 135 6.00 -19.87 -3.99
CA PHE A 135 5.89 -20.77 -5.13
C PHE A 135 7.19 -20.79 -5.94
N ASP A 136 7.25 -21.70 -6.88
CA ASP A 136 8.34 -21.80 -7.84
C ASP A 136 7.88 -21.27 -9.19
N ILE A 137 8.79 -20.62 -9.93
CA ILE A 137 8.54 -20.11 -11.28
C ILE A 137 9.76 -20.37 -12.17
N LYS A 138 9.54 -20.74 -13.43
CA LYS A 138 10.62 -20.83 -14.41
C LYS A 138 11.16 -19.45 -14.77
N GLY A 139 12.45 -19.33 -15.02
CA GLY A 139 13.07 -18.08 -15.39
C GLY A 139 12.49 -17.47 -16.66
N SER A 140 12.15 -18.30 -17.67
CA SER A 140 11.47 -17.83 -18.88
C SER A 140 10.09 -17.21 -18.60
N ASP A 141 9.33 -17.72 -17.63
CA ASP A 141 8.05 -17.17 -17.20
C ASP A 141 8.23 -15.92 -16.34
N LEU A 142 9.21 -15.93 -15.43
CA LEU A 142 9.60 -14.78 -14.63
C LEU A 142 10.01 -13.60 -15.52
N ARG A 143 10.86 -13.83 -16.52
CA ARG A 143 11.25 -12.81 -17.50
C ARG A 143 10.04 -12.24 -18.20
N ARG A 144 9.17 -13.09 -18.73
CA ARG A 144 7.94 -12.68 -19.44
C ARG A 144 7.00 -11.88 -18.54
N PHE A 145 6.87 -12.29 -17.29
CA PHE A 145 6.10 -11.56 -16.28
C PHE A 145 6.66 -10.15 -16.07
N LEU A 146 7.96 -10.02 -15.80
CA LEU A 146 8.59 -8.72 -15.57
C LEU A 146 8.55 -7.82 -16.81
N GLU A 147 8.82 -8.36 -18.01
CA GLU A 147 8.72 -7.63 -19.28
C GLU A 147 7.30 -7.11 -19.51
N HIS A 148 6.28 -7.92 -19.20
CA HIS A 148 4.89 -7.49 -19.29
C HIS A 148 4.59 -6.36 -18.31
N ARG A 149 5.04 -6.44 -17.06
CA ARG A 149 4.87 -5.35 -16.06
C ARG A 149 5.56 -4.06 -16.50
N VAL A 150 6.78 -4.17 -17.02
CA VAL A 150 7.55 -3.04 -17.58
C VAL A 150 6.79 -2.39 -18.74
N SER A 151 6.31 -3.17 -19.72
CA SER A 151 5.60 -2.65 -20.89
C SER A 151 4.31 -1.89 -20.52
N ARG A 152 3.69 -2.26 -19.40
CA ARG A 152 2.52 -1.57 -18.84
C ARG A 152 2.87 -0.36 -17.99
N GLY A 153 4.16 -0.16 -17.64
CA GLY A 153 4.59 0.86 -16.68
C GLY A 153 4.01 0.62 -15.28
N ARG A 154 3.89 -0.65 -14.89
CA ARG A 154 3.30 -1.10 -13.62
C ARG A 154 4.24 -2.02 -12.85
N LEU A 155 5.49 -1.62 -12.71
CA LEU A 155 6.39 -2.27 -11.77
C LEU A 155 5.88 -2.03 -10.35
N GLU A 156 5.82 -3.11 -9.59
CA GLU A 156 5.46 -3.11 -8.18
C GLU A 156 6.71 -3.15 -7.29
N CYS A 157 6.54 -3.27 -5.97
CA CYS A 157 7.64 -3.43 -5.04
C CYS A 157 8.27 -4.81 -5.22
N LEU A 158 9.54 -4.86 -5.59
CA LEU A 158 10.29 -6.09 -5.83
C LEU A 158 11.55 -6.12 -4.97
N SER A 159 11.88 -7.29 -4.40
CA SER A 159 13.12 -7.51 -3.68
C SER A 159 14.15 -8.23 -4.53
N ASN A 160 15.43 -8.02 -4.20
CA ASN A 160 16.57 -8.76 -4.78
C ASN A 160 16.63 -8.71 -6.32
N VAL A 161 16.23 -7.56 -6.89
CA VAL A 161 16.25 -7.32 -8.33
C VAL A 161 17.10 -6.11 -8.68
N GLU A 162 17.57 -6.06 -9.93
CA GLU A 162 18.08 -4.85 -10.55
C GLU A 162 17.38 -4.68 -11.90
N ILE A 163 16.48 -3.70 -11.97
CA ILE A 163 15.64 -3.44 -13.14
C ILE A 163 15.90 -2.01 -13.63
N GLU A 164 16.29 -1.87 -14.88
CA GLU A 164 16.38 -0.58 -15.57
C GLU A 164 15.40 -0.56 -16.74
N VAL A 165 14.60 0.51 -16.83
CA VAL A 165 13.52 0.66 -17.82
C VAL A 165 13.68 1.95 -18.59
N LYS A 166 13.54 1.90 -19.91
CA LYS A 166 13.43 3.05 -20.80
C LYS A 166 12.49 2.72 -21.95
N ASP A 167 11.66 3.67 -22.37
CA ASP A 167 10.68 3.52 -23.44
C ASP A 167 9.78 2.28 -23.24
N ARG A 168 9.41 2.02 -21.96
CA ARG A 168 8.64 0.83 -21.55
C ARG A 168 9.28 -0.50 -21.96
N LYS A 169 10.58 -0.52 -22.06
CA LYS A 169 11.38 -1.72 -22.34
C LYS A 169 12.42 -1.91 -21.27
N PRO A 170 12.69 -3.14 -20.86
CA PRO A 170 13.76 -3.40 -19.91
C PRO A 170 15.12 -3.22 -20.60
N LEU A 171 15.99 -2.44 -19.99
CA LEU A 171 17.42 -2.37 -20.33
C LEU A 171 18.21 -3.37 -19.49
N LYS A 172 17.72 -3.67 -18.27
CA LYS A 172 18.29 -4.62 -17.33
C LYS A 172 17.20 -5.37 -16.59
N LEU A 173 17.31 -6.68 -16.49
CA LEU A 173 16.49 -7.57 -15.68
C LEU A 173 17.39 -8.58 -14.99
N PHE A 174 17.79 -8.29 -13.76
CA PHE A 174 18.66 -9.13 -12.95
C PHE A 174 17.92 -9.55 -11.66
N VAL A 175 18.23 -10.74 -11.21
CA VAL A 175 17.80 -11.28 -9.92
C VAL A 175 19.03 -11.83 -9.23
N ASP A 176 19.24 -11.49 -7.96
CA ASP A 176 20.41 -11.91 -7.18
C ASP A 176 21.74 -11.53 -7.85
N GLY A 177 21.81 -10.32 -8.43
CA GLY A 177 22.99 -9.76 -9.10
C GLY A 177 23.32 -10.38 -10.46
N ALA A 178 22.49 -11.27 -11.01
CA ALA A 178 22.72 -11.94 -12.28
C ALA A 178 21.53 -11.76 -13.25
N PRO A 179 21.77 -11.79 -14.59
CA PRO A 179 20.68 -11.85 -15.56
C PRO A 179 19.76 -13.04 -15.27
N ILE A 180 18.46 -12.87 -15.51
CA ILE A 180 17.53 -13.98 -15.36
C ILE A 180 17.93 -15.11 -16.32
N ASP A 181 18.11 -16.29 -15.76
CA ASP A 181 18.38 -17.52 -16.50
C ASP A 181 17.04 -18.21 -16.80
N ASP A 182 16.69 -18.37 -18.07
CA ASP A 182 15.40 -18.91 -18.52
C ASP A 182 15.19 -20.38 -18.14
N ASP A 183 16.25 -21.13 -17.97
CA ASP A 183 16.21 -22.56 -17.60
C ASP A 183 16.19 -22.78 -16.08
N ARG A 184 16.55 -21.79 -15.29
CA ARG A 184 16.55 -21.85 -13.82
C ARG A 184 15.13 -21.77 -13.27
N VAL A 185 14.88 -22.45 -12.16
CA VAL A 185 13.70 -22.29 -11.32
C VAL A 185 14.03 -21.30 -10.20
N TYR A 186 13.18 -20.30 -10.02
CA TYR A 186 13.29 -19.28 -8.99
C TYR A 186 12.22 -19.50 -7.92
N LYS A 187 12.64 -19.41 -6.65
CA LYS A 187 11.71 -19.37 -5.51
C LYS A 187 11.17 -17.95 -5.36
N PHE A 188 9.86 -17.82 -5.39
CA PHE A 188 9.14 -16.56 -5.34
C PHE A 188 8.28 -16.46 -4.08
N ALA A 189 8.22 -15.27 -3.47
CA ALA A 189 7.32 -14.96 -2.36
C ALA A 189 6.42 -13.77 -2.72
N THR A 190 5.15 -13.85 -2.36
CA THR A 190 4.19 -12.76 -2.56
C THR A 190 3.04 -12.86 -1.55
N ILE A 191 2.02 -12.02 -1.71
CA ILE A 191 0.78 -12.05 -0.94
C ILE A 191 -0.33 -12.74 -1.74
N ASN A 192 -1.26 -13.40 -1.03
CA ASN A 192 -2.39 -14.10 -1.65
C ASN A 192 -3.16 -13.21 -2.64
N PHE A 193 -3.42 -11.94 -2.29
CA PHE A 193 -4.12 -11.00 -3.18
C PHE A 193 -3.50 -10.91 -4.59
N LEU A 194 -2.17 -10.84 -4.67
CA LEU A 194 -1.47 -10.79 -5.96
C LEU A 194 -1.42 -12.15 -6.65
N MET A 195 -1.33 -13.22 -5.87
CA MET A 195 -1.40 -14.59 -6.41
C MET A 195 -2.76 -14.87 -7.05
N ASP A 196 -3.84 -14.32 -6.48
CA ASP A 196 -5.22 -14.44 -6.97
C ASP A 196 -5.55 -13.47 -8.12
N GLY A 197 -4.56 -12.77 -8.69
CA GLY A 197 -4.73 -11.87 -9.83
C GLY A 197 -4.99 -10.42 -9.48
N GLY A 198 -4.84 -10.01 -8.21
CA GLY A 198 -4.95 -8.63 -7.77
C GLY A 198 -4.00 -7.71 -8.53
N ASP A 199 -4.42 -6.45 -8.76
CA ASP A 199 -3.69 -5.43 -9.54
C ASP A 199 -3.27 -5.89 -10.95
N GLY A 200 -3.97 -6.90 -11.51
CA GLY A 200 -3.68 -7.50 -12.81
C GLY A 200 -2.34 -8.25 -12.84
N VAL A 201 -1.89 -8.75 -11.69
CA VAL A 201 -0.76 -9.67 -11.57
C VAL A 201 -1.25 -11.07 -11.93
N VAL A 202 -0.68 -11.67 -12.96
CA VAL A 202 -1.02 -13.02 -13.40
C VAL A 202 0.17 -13.93 -13.16
N LEU A 203 0.19 -14.55 -11.98
CA LEU A 203 1.24 -15.50 -11.57
C LEU A 203 0.70 -16.93 -11.43
N SER A 204 -0.59 -17.09 -11.15
CA SER A 204 -1.23 -18.39 -10.94
C SER A 204 -1.04 -19.36 -12.08
N ASP A 205 -1.01 -18.86 -13.33
CA ASP A 205 -0.92 -19.70 -14.53
C ASP A 205 0.47 -20.31 -14.75
N VAL A 206 1.49 -19.72 -14.13
CA VAL A 206 2.91 -20.09 -14.31
C VAL A 206 3.58 -20.55 -13.03
N ALA A 207 2.91 -20.38 -11.89
CA ALA A 207 3.38 -20.81 -10.59
C ALA A 207 3.21 -22.32 -10.40
N PHE A 208 4.18 -22.95 -9.77
CA PHE A 208 4.06 -24.35 -9.33
C PHE A 208 4.66 -24.50 -7.93
N ASN A 209 4.41 -25.63 -7.28
CA ASN A 209 4.80 -25.87 -5.88
C ASN A 209 4.30 -24.75 -4.93
N LEU A 210 3.08 -24.25 -5.19
CA LEU A 210 2.44 -23.22 -4.37
C LEU A 210 2.28 -23.71 -2.94
N LYS A 211 2.74 -22.89 -1.98
CA LYS A 211 2.59 -23.10 -0.55
C LYS A 211 1.94 -21.87 0.08
N ASP A 212 0.79 -22.08 0.71
CA ASP A 212 0.22 -21.15 1.67
C ASP A 212 0.97 -21.30 2.99
N THR A 213 1.38 -20.20 3.58
CA THR A 213 2.20 -20.23 4.80
C THR A 213 1.40 -19.99 6.06
N ASP A 214 0.11 -19.63 5.96
CA ASP A 214 -0.75 -19.19 7.07
C ASP A 214 -0.16 -18.00 7.88
N VAL A 215 0.77 -17.25 7.30
CA VAL A 215 1.43 -16.11 7.94
C VAL A 215 0.77 -14.81 7.48
N TRP A 216 0.08 -14.15 8.38
CA TRP A 216 -0.47 -12.82 8.14
C TRP A 216 0.64 -11.78 8.06
N ILE A 217 0.66 -11.00 6.98
CA ILE A 217 1.74 -10.04 6.69
C ILE A 217 1.90 -9.00 7.80
N ARG A 218 0.79 -8.45 8.32
CA ARG A 218 0.83 -7.46 9.40
C ARG A 218 1.49 -7.99 10.66
N ASP A 219 1.07 -9.19 11.08
CA ASP A 219 1.57 -9.82 12.30
C ASP A 219 3.05 -10.14 12.17
N ALA A 220 3.44 -10.64 11.01
CA ALA A 220 4.83 -10.96 10.71
C ALA A 220 5.73 -9.72 10.65
N ILE A 221 5.24 -8.60 10.10
CA ILE A 221 5.97 -7.32 10.12
C ILE A 221 6.12 -6.82 11.57
N CYS A 222 5.06 -6.90 12.39
CA CYS A 222 5.15 -6.56 13.81
C CYS A 222 6.18 -7.42 14.55
N GLU A 223 6.19 -8.74 14.30
CA GLU A 223 7.18 -9.66 14.89
C GLU A 223 8.61 -9.29 14.45
N TYR A 224 8.81 -9.06 13.16
CA TYR A 224 10.10 -8.64 12.61
C TYR A 224 10.63 -7.35 13.28
N LEU A 225 9.76 -6.35 13.43
CA LEU A 225 10.13 -5.09 14.08
C LEU A 225 10.43 -5.26 15.57
N ARG A 226 9.66 -6.10 16.30
CA ARG A 226 9.96 -6.44 17.70
C ARG A 226 11.34 -7.10 17.85
N GLU A 227 11.69 -7.99 16.92
CA GLU A 227 13.02 -8.62 16.91
C GLU A 227 14.14 -7.61 16.68
N GLN A 228 13.95 -6.64 15.76
CA GLN A 228 14.90 -5.54 15.56
C GLN A 228 15.02 -4.68 16.82
N MET A 229 13.90 -4.27 17.39
CA MET A 229 13.87 -3.46 18.62
C MET A 229 14.55 -4.18 19.79
N ALA A 230 14.36 -5.48 19.94
CA ALA A 230 15.01 -6.28 20.98
C ALA A 230 16.54 -6.35 20.83
N ARG A 231 17.06 -6.18 19.59
CA ARG A 231 18.51 -6.04 19.33
C ARG A 231 19.01 -4.60 19.51
N GLY A 232 18.14 -3.65 19.90
CA GLY A 232 18.46 -2.24 20.02
C GLY A 232 18.57 -1.50 18.68
N GLU A 233 18.09 -2.10 17.59
CA GLU A 233 18.12 -1.54 16.26
C GLU A 233 16.94 -0.58 16.05
N LYS A 234 17.20 0.57 15.42
CA LYS A 234 16.17 1.48 14.96
C LYS A 234 15.81 1.20 13.52
N ILE A 235 14.61 1.61 13.12
CA ILE A 235 14.17 1.53 11.73
C ILE A 235 14.83 2.67 10.95
N VAL A 236 15.78 2.32 10.08
CA VAL A 236 16.45 3.22 9.15
C VAL A 236 16.30 2.64 7.75
N LEU A 237 15.49 3.28 6.94
CA LEU A 237 15.16 2.77 5.60
C LEU A 237 15.85 3.61 4.52
N SER A 238 16.20 2.96 3.42
CA SER A 238 16.84 3.60 2.26
C SER A 238 16.40 2.95 0.96
N THR A 239 16.71 3.59 -0.14
CA THR A 239 16.69 2.99 -1.48
C THR A 239 18.09 2.51 -1.84
N ASP A 240 18.18 1.48 -2.67
CA ASP A 240 19.44 0.94 -3.18
C ASP A 240 19.55 1.03 -4.72
N GLY A 241 18.55 1.63 -5.37
CA GLY A 241 18.52 1.81 -6.81
C GLY A 241 18.19 0.54 -7.58
N ARG A 242 17.51 -0.41 -6.94
CA ARG A 242 17.09 -1.68 -7.54
C ARG A 242 16.12 -1.54 -8.69
N ILE A 243 15.35 -0.43 -8.74
CA ILE A 243 14.43 -0.12 -9.84
C ILE A 243 14.69 1.29 -10.34
N LYS A 244 15.16 1.41 -11.58
CA LYS A 244 15.35 2.67 -12.28
C LYS A 244 14.41 2.74 -13.48
N ASP A 245 13.36 3.52 -13.38
CA ASP A 245 12.43 3.81 -14.47
C ASP A 245 12.68 5.23 -14.98
N TYR A 246 13.41 5.34 -16.10
CA TYR A 246 13.75 6.62 -16.71
C TYR A 246 12.50 7.33 -17.26
N ASP A 247 11.50 6.58 -17.72
CA ASP A 247 10.23 7.16 -18.20
C ASP A 247 9.40 7.78 -17.06
N TYR A 248 9.49 7.20 -15.87
CA TYR A 248 8.80 7.73 -14.69
C TYR A 248 9.40 9.06 -14.23
N GLN A 249 10.72 9.19 -14.32
CA GLN A 249 11.42 10.42 -13.95
C GLN A 249 11.12 11.56 -14.93
N GLU A 250 10.99 11.27 -16.22
CA GLU A 250 10.65 12.27 -17.25
C GLU A 250 9.21 12.78 -17.11
N ARG A 251 8.27 11.91 -16.77
CA ARG A 251 6.85 12.29 -16.54
C ARG A 251 6.63 13.19 -15.32
N ARG A 252 7.59 13.30 -14.44
CA ARG A 252 7.52 14.14 -13.22
C ARG A 252 8.22 15.49 -13.34
N ARG A 253 8.94 15.73 -14.42
CA ARG A 253 9.55 17.02 -14.78
C ARG A 253 8.59 17.84 -15.62
#